data_11e9e44163ea4ef1f667061c4d77c1d1
#
_entry.id   11e9e44163ea4ef1f667061c4d77c1d1
#
_cell.length_a   1.000
_cell.length_b   1.000
_cell.length_c   1.000
_cell.angle_alpha   90.00
_cell.angle_beta   90.00
_cell.angle_gamma   90.00
#
_symmetry.space_group_name_H-M   'P 1'
#
loop_
_entity.id
_entity.type
_entity.pdbx_description
1 polymer ?
#
loop_
_entity_poly.entity_id
_entity_poly.type
_entity_poly.pdbx_seq_one_letter_code
_entity_poly.pdbx_strand_id
1 'polypeptide(L)'
;IKDCKSEQSWFRSEKDMAVLFPNSLDAINNSRYLADRCKTDWSFVNTVFPGLSLKNTYHANKKLKNKVYAGAKIRYGAINDLIQSRIEYELDLITQKGFAPYFLVVEDIITQTRSTIGRGSAAASIVSYCLFITQVDPIKYNLKFERFIHPEREDMPDVDIDFPWDERDNILD
;
A
#
# COMPACT_ATOMS: atom_id res chain seq x y z
N ILE A 1 -6.90 27.86 -13.53
CA ILE A 1 -7.64 27.94 -12.25
C ILE A 1 -6.62 28.43 -11.24
N LYS A 2 -6.68 29.72 -10.86
CA LYS A 2 -5.84 30.25 -9.79
C LYS A 2 -6.24 29.52 -8.51
N ASP A 3 -5.28 28.90 -7.85
CA ASP A 3 -5.43 28.31 -6.53
C ASP A 3 -5.86 29.41 -5.54
N CYS A 4 -7.15 29.50 -5.28
CA CYS A 4 -7.71 30.40 -4.28
C CYS A 4 -7.51 29.81 -2.87
N LYS A 5 -6.26 29.51 -2.51
CA LYS A 5 -5.94 29.28 -1.11
C LYS A 5 -5.96 30.64 -0.43
N SER A 6 -7.04 30.93 0.30
CA SER A 6 -7.07 32.09 1.17
C SER A 6 -5.89 32.01 2.13
N GLU A 7 -5.13 33.09 2.29
CA GLU A 7 -4.07 33.23 3.29
C GLU A 7 -4.59 32.96 4.71
N GLN A 8 -5.90 32.84 4.86
CA GLN A 8 -6.61 32.59 6.12
C GLN A 8 -7.08 31.13 6.30
N SER A 9 -6.63 30.18 5.45
CA SER A 9 -6.99 28.75 5.53
C SER A 9 -6.10 28.00 6.55
N TRP A 10 -6.20 28.34 7.82
CA TRP A 10 -5.50 27.71 8.93
C TRP A 10 -6.48 27.31 10.05
N PHE A 11 -6.07 26.42 10.94
CA PHE A 11 -6.88 26.04 12.09
C PHE A 11 -7.08 27.22 13.03
N ARG A 12 -8.32 27.58 13.28
CA ARG A 12 -8.72 28.71 14.12
C ARG A 12 -9.20 28.24 15.47
N SER A 13 -8.98 29.09 16.50
CA SER A 13 -9.53 28.85 17.80
C SER A 13 -11.08 29.06 17.80
N GLU A 14 -11.76 28.50 18.78
CA GLU A 14 -13.19 28.70 18.96
C GLU A 14 -13.55 30.20 19.06
N LYS A 15 -12.71 31.01 19.71
CA LYS A 15 -12.89 32.48 19.82
C LYS A 15 -12.79 33.14 18.45
N ASP A 16 -11.84 32.74 17.61
CA ASP A 16 -11.69 33.29 16.26
C ASP A 16 -12.87 32.91 15.38
N MET A 17 -13.37 31.68 15.53
CA MET A 17 -14.59 31.24 14.83
C MET A 17 -15.82 32.01 15.26
N ALA A 18 -15.97 32.30 16.55
CA ALA A 18 -17.09 33.11 17.05
C ALA A 18 -17.08 34.55 16.52
N VAL A 19 -15.88 35.12 16.31
CA VAL A 19 -15.72 36.44 15.69
C VAL A 19 -16.09 36.42 14.20
N LEU A 20 -15.75 35.35 13.50
CA LEU A 20 -16.05 35.20 12.07
C LEU A 20 -17.53 34.90 11.80
N PHE A 21 -18.18 34.19 12.71
CA PHE A 21 -19.57 33.75 12.60
C PHE A 21 -20.42 34.19 13.79
N PRO A 22 -20.56 35.50 14.04
CA PRO A 22 -21.22 36.02 15.24
C PRO A 22 -22.72 35.65 15.33
N ASN A 23 -23.33 35.40 14.15
CA ASN A 23 -24.76 35.04 14.07
C ASN A 23 -24.99 33.53 14.05
N SER A 24 -23.93 32.70 14.21
CA SER A 24 -23.99 31.23 14.10
C SER A 24 -23.31 30.53 15.28
N LEU A 25 -23.40 31.10 16.46
CA LEU A 25 -22.79 30.54 17.69
C LEU A 25 -23.32 29.13 18.00
N ASP A 26 -24.58 28.87 17.67
CA ASP A 26 -25.16 27.53 17.84
C ASP A 26 -24.47 26.49 16.95
N ALA A 27 -24.03 26.85 15.73
CA ALA A 27 -23.29 25.94 14.83
C ALA A 27 -21.90 25.64 15.42
N ILE A 28 -21.26 26.63 16.05
CA ILE A 28 -19.96 26.44 16.71
C ILE A 28 -20.11 25.49 17.92
N ASN A 29 -21.14 25.72 18.75
CA ASN A 29 -21.44 24.85 19.88
C ASN A 29 -21.80 23.42 19.44
N ASN A 30 -22.56 23.28 18.34
CA ASN A 30 -22.91 21.98 17.79
C ASN A 30 -21.68 21.20 17.27
N SER A 31 -20.66 21.88 16.74
CA SER A 31 -19.41 21.20 16.34
C SER A 31 -18.72 20.52 17.53
N ARG A 32 -18.69 21.21 18.68
CA ARG A 32 -18.20 20.67 19.95
C ARG A 32 -19.06 19.51 20.44
N TYR A 33 -20.35 19.70 20.47
CA TYR A 33 -21.30 18.64 20.84
C TYR A 33 -21.15 17.39 20.00
N LEU A 34 -20.96 17.51 18.67
CA LEU A 34 -20.71 16.39 17.77
C LEU A 34 -19.36 15.73 18.08
N ALA A 35 -18.30 16.50 18.28
CA ALA A 35 -16.99 15.97 18.62
C ALA A 35 -17.02 15.17 19.94
N ASP A 36 -17.72 15.65 20.96
CA ASP A 36 -17.86 14.97 22.26
C ASP A 36 -18.66 13.65 22.15
N ARG A 37 -19.51 13.51 21.12
CA ARG A 37 -20.24 12.27 20.81
C ARG A 37 -19.44 11.28 19.99
N CYS A 38 -18.43 11.74 19.27
CA CYS A 38 -17.52 10.87 18.52
C CYS A 38 -16.58 10.17 19.49
N LYS A 39 -16.98 8.98 19.93
CA LYS A 39 -16.12 8.10 20.75
C LYS A 39 -15.60 7.00 19.87
N THR A 40 -14.28 6.85 19.85
CA THR A 40 -13.63 5.71 19.17
C THR A 40 -13.27 4.67 20.22
N ASP A 41 -13.79 3.48 20.06
CA ASP A 41 -13.42 2.27 20.80
C ASP A 41 -12.45 1.40 19.97
N TRP A 42 -11.96 1.93 18.86
CA TRP A 42 -11.09 1.23 17.93
C TRP A 42 -9.65 1.29 18.42
N SER A 43 -9.03 0.13 18.47
CA SER A 43 -7.60 -0.02 18.73
C SER A 43 -6.92 -0.38 17.41
N PHE A 44 -6.05 0.50 16.92
CA PHE A 44 -5.22 0.26 15.72
C PHE A 44 -3.87 -0.39 16.06
N VAL A 45 -3.76 -1.00 17.24
CA VAL A 45 -2.48 -1.50 17.77
C VAL A 45 -1.97 -2.73 17.01
N ASN A 46 -2.85 -3.49 16.39
CA ASN A 46 -2.48 -4.72 15.70
C ASN A 46 -3.03 -4.77 14.28
N THR A 47 -2.15 -4.98 13.29
CA THR A 47 -2.57 -5.31 11.94
C THR A 47 -3.11 -6.73 11.90
N VAL A 48 -4.39 -6.88 11.51
CA VAL A 48 -5.03 -8.19 11.37
C VAL A 48 -4.88 -8.67 9.93
N PHE A 49 -4.18 -9.78 9.73
CA PHE A 49 -4.07 -10.44 8.44
C PHE A 49 -5.15 -11.52 8.30
N PRO A 50 -6.08 -11.39 7.34
CA PRO A 50 -7.06 -12.44 7.10
C PRO A 50 -6.37 -13.71 6.57
N GLY A 51 -6.59 -14.83 7.27
CA GLY A 51 -6.31 -16.18 6.76
C GLY A 51 -4.86 -16.66 6.77
N LEU A 52 -3.88 -15.82 7.09
CA LEU A 52 -2.48 -16.23 7.14
C LEU A 52 -2.01 -16.39 8.59
N SER A 53 -2.03 -17.63 9.08
CA SER A 53 -1.36 -17.96 10.33
C SER A 53 0.14 -17.65 10.20
N LEU A 54 0.62 -16.69 10.98
CA LEU A 54 2.05 -16.32 11.09
C LEU A 54 2.96 -17.50 11.46
N LYS A 55 2.38 -18.66 11.84
CA LYS A 55 3.11 -19.89 12.18
C LYS A 55 3.88 -20.50 11.00
N ASN A 56 3.72 -19.99 9.77
CA ASN A 56 4.35 -20.55 8.57
C ASN A 56 5.17 -19.55 7.76
N THR A 57 5.77 -18.54 8.41
CA THR A 57 6.59 -17.50 7.76
C THR A 57 7.72 -18.10 6.90
N TYR A 58 8.34 -19.18 7.36
CA TYR A 58 9.39 -19.87 6.58
C TYR A 58 8.86 -20.41 5.25
N HIS A 59 7.69 -21.05 5.25
CA HIS A 59 7.09 -21.57 4.01
C HIS A 59 6.65 -20.44 3.08
N ALA A 60 6.12 -19.34 3.64
CA ALA A 60 5.75 -18.16 2.86
C ALA A 60 6.97 -17.53 2.17
N ASN A 61 8.06 -17.34 2.90
CA ASN A 61 9.31 -16.79 2.35
C ASN A 61 9.86 -17.65 1.21
N LYS A 62 9.90 -18.99 1.41
CA LYS A 62 10.36 -19.92 0.37
C LYS A 62 9.43 -19.92 -0.85
N LYS A 63 8.11 -19.90 -0.64
CA LYS A 63 7.12 -19.83 -1.72
C LYS A 63 7.26 -18.54 -2.50
N LEU A 64 7.36 -17.39 -1.81
CA LEU A 64 7.58 -16.09 -2.43
C LEU A 64 8.85 -16.09 -3.28
N LYS A 65 9.99 -16.51 -2.72
CA LYS A 65 11.27 -16.58 -3.43
C LYS A 65 11.15 -17.39 -4.72
N ASN A 66 10.55 -18.58 -4.66
CA ASN A 66 10.38 -19.44 -5.83
C ASN A 66 9.52 -18.78 -6.92
N LYS A 67 8.41 -18.15 -6.53
CA LYS A 67 7.52 -17.44 -7.46
C LYS A 67 8.22 -16.25 -8.12
N VAL A 68 8.95 -15.45 -7.34
CA VAL A 68 9.70 -14.30 -7.84
C VAL A 68 10.75 -14.73 -8.88
N TYR A 69 11.54 -15.76 -8.61
CA TYR A 69 12.53 -16.24 -9.57
C TYR A 69 11.89 -16.88 -10.83
N ALA A 70 10.76 -17.55 -10.68
CA ALA A 70 9.99 -18.05 -11.82
C ALA A 70 9.48 -16.89 -12.69
N GLY A 71 8.90 -15.86 -12.08
CA GLY A 71 8.45 -14.67 -12.77
C GLY A 71 9.58 -13.85 -13.38
N ALA A 72 10.72 -13.75 -12.69
CA ALA A 72 11.91 -13.07 -13.22
C ALA A 72 12.41 -13.70 -14.52
N LYS A 73 12.40 -15.03 -14.62
CA LYS A 73 12.73 -15.74 -15.88
C LYS A 73 11.77 -15.40 -17.01
N ILE A 74 10.48 -15.22 -16.70
CA ILE A 74 9.47 -14.85 -17.70
C ILE A 74 9.67 -13.39 -18.14
N ARG A 75 9.91 -12.48 -17.17
CA ARG A 75 10.02 -11.03 -17.42
C ARG A 75 11.32 -10.63 -18.11
N TYR A 76 12.44 -11.24 -17.72
CA TYR A 76 13.78 -10.83 -18.16
C TYR A 76 14.46 -11.87 -19.07
N GLY A 77 13.96 -13.10 -19.12
CA GLY A 77 14.64 -14.20 -19.80
C GLY A 77 15.91 -14.61 -19.05
N ALA A 78 17.00 -13.87 -19.23
CA ALA A 78 18.24 -14.03 -18.48
C ALA A 78 18.30 -13.12 -17.27
N ILE A 79 18.67 -13.67 -16.12
CA ILE A 79 18.86 -12.92 -14.87
C ILE A 79 20.35 -12.59 -14.76
N ASN A 80 20.70 -11.33 -14.95
CA ASN A 80 22.05 -10.81 -14.74
C ASN A 80 22.28 -10.42 -13.27
N ASP A 81 23.53 -10.09 -12.92
CA ASP A 81 23.93 -9.74 -11.54
C ASP A 81 23.15 -8.57 -10.96
N LEU A 82 22.80 -7.56 -11.77
CA LEU A 82 22.02 -6.40 -11.36
C LEU A 82 20.59 -6.81 -10.95
N ILE A 83 19.93 -7.61 -11.78
CA ILE A 83 18.59 -8.12 -11.50
C ILE A 83 18.62 -9.03 -10.28
N GLN A 84 19.59 -9.93 -10.21
CA GLN A 84 19.73 -10.85 -9.08
C GLN A 84 19.95 -10.11 -7.77
N SER A 85 20.90 -9.18 -7.71
CA SER A 85 21.21 -8.40 -6.51
C SER A 85 19.99 -7.59 -6.04
N ARG A 86 19.21 -7.04 -6.98
CA ARG A 86 18.00 -6.30 -6.64
C ARG A 86 16.90 -7.22 -6.10
N ILE A 87 16.70 -8.40 -6.66
CA ILE A 87 15.74 -9.41 -6.17
C ILE A 87 16.13 -9.84 -4.76
N GLU A 88 17.39 -10.16 -4.53
CA GLU A 88 17.88 -10.61 -3.23
C GLU A 88 17.70 -9.53 -2.16
N TYR A 89 18.07 -8.29 -2.47
CA TYR A 89 17.89 -7.15 -1.57
C TYR A 89 16.43 -6.95 -1.15
N GLU A 90 15.51 -6.96 -2.12
CA GLU A 90 14.08 -6.77 -1.84
C GLU A 90 13.48 -7.96 -1.07
N LEU A 91 13.82 -9.20 -1.44
CA LEU A 91 13.37 -10.40 -0.74
C LEU A 91 13.87 -10.45 0.71
N ASP A 92 15.11 -10.03 0.95
CA ASP A 92 15.66 -9.99 2.30
C ASP A 92 14.88 -9.00 3.16
N LEU A 93 14.63 -7.79 2.68
CA LEU A 93 13.88 -6.79 3.43
C LEU A 93 12.42 -7.21 3.66
N ILE A 94 11.75 -7.75 2.64
CA ILE A 94 10.38 -8.30 2.74
C ILE A 94 10.32 -9.44 3.78
N THR A 95 11.34 -10.31 3.79
CA THR A 95 11.43 -11.42 4.74
C THR A 95 11.66 -10.93 6.17
N GLN A 96 12.58 -9.99 6.38
CA GLN A 96 12.86 -9.40 7.69
C GLN A 96 11.63 -8.70 8.28
N LYS A 97 10.82 -8.05 7.44
CA LYS A 97 9.58 -7.38 7.83
C LYS A 97 8.39 -8.34 7.99
N GLY A 98 8.52 -9.60 7.60
CA GLY A 98 7.43 -10.57 7.65
C GLY A 98 6.32 -10.33 6.60
N PHE A 99 6.61 -9.59 5.53
CA PHE A 99 5.62 -9.20 4.52
C PHE A 99 5.42 -10.25 3.41
N ALA A 100 6.17 -11.35 3.39
CA ALA A 100 6.04 -12.38 2.37
C ALA A 100 4.61 -12.93 2.22
N PRO A 101 3.86 -13.20 3.30
CA PRO A 101 2.46 -13.61 3.18
C PRO A 101 1.59 -12.58 2.46
N TYR A 102 1.80 -11.29 2.70
CA TYR A 102 1.06 -10.21 2.05
C TYR A 102 1.23 -10.23 0.53
N PHE A 103 2.48 -10.32 0.06
CA PHE A 103 2.76 -10.42 -1.38
C PHE A 103 2.12 -11.64 -2.03
N LEU A 104 2.05 -12.77 -1.31
CA LEU A 104 1.42 -13.99 -1.80
C LEU A 104 -0.11 -13.87 -1.90
N VAL A 105 -0.75 -13.14 -0.97
CA VAL A 105 -2.19 -12.85 -1.05
C VAL A 105 -2.48 -11.93 -2.23
N VAL A 106 -1.69 -10.86 -2.38
CA VAL A 106 -1.85 -9.94 -3.51
C VAL A 106 -1.68 -10.67 -4.84
N GLU A 107 -0.67 -11.55 -4.94
CA GLU A 107 -0.45 -12.36 -6.13
C GLU A 107 -1.62 -13.34 -6.40
N ASP A 108 -2.18 -13.94 -5.37
CA ASP A 108 -3.33 -14.82 -5.47
C ASP A 108 -4.57 -14.07 -6.02
N ILE A 109 -4.82 -12.88 -5.52
CA ILE A 109 -5.90 -12.02 -6.00
C ILE A 109 -5.73 -11.68 -7.49
N ILE A 110 -4.53 -11.26 -7.91
CA ILE A 110 -4.32 -10.86 -9.31
C ILE A 110 -4.39 -12.03 -10.29
N THR A 111 -4.11 -13.27 -9.85
CA THR A 111 -4.21 -14.45 -10.73
C THR A 111 -5.64 -14.84 -11.07
N GLN A 112 -6.63 -14.27 -10.36
CA GLN A 112 -8.05 -14.53 -10.60
C GLN A 112 -8.65 -13.62 -11.68
N THR A 113 -7.86 -12.69 -12.22
CA THR A 113 -8.30 -11.71 -13.20
C THR A 113 -7.56 -11.85 -14.53
N ARG A 114 -8.17 -11.38 -15.62
CA ARG A 114 -7.56 -11.38 -16.97
C ARG A 114 -6.40 -10.40 -17.06
N SER A 115 -6.51 -9.27 -16.39
CA SER A 115 -5.47 -8.24 -16.37
C SER A 115 -5.60 -7.35 -15.13
N THR A 116 -4.45 -6.92 -14.62
CA THR A 116 -4.37 -5.98 -13.49
C THR A 116 -3.30 -4.93 -13.76
N ILE A 117 -3.47 -3.79 -13.15
CA ILE A 117 -2.45 -2.74 -13.14
C ILE A 117 -2.17 -2.36 -11.70
N GLY A 118 -1.06 -2.85 -11.14
CA GLY A 118 -0.53 -2.33 -9.90
C GLY A 118 0.12 -0.96 -10.12
N ARG A 119 -0.26 0.00 -9.30
CA ARG A 119 0.19 1.40 -9.39
C ARG A 119 0.82 1.90 -8.10
N GLY A 120 1.16 3.18 -8.06
CA GLY A 120 1.74 3.80 -6.87
C GLY A 120 3.17 3.33 -6.59
N SER A 121 3.52 3.27 -5.31
CA SER A 121 4.88 2.91 -4.86
C SER A 121 5.25 1.45 -5.12
N ALA A 122 4.26 0.55 -5.23
CA ALA A 122 4.47 -0.86 -5.54
C ALA A 122 5.17 -1.09 -6.90
N ALA A 123 5.02 -0.14 -7.85
CA ALA A 123 5.73 -0.17 -9.13
C ALA A 123 7.27 -0.07 -9.00
N ALA A 124 7.78 0.37 -7.85
CA ALA A 124 9.22 0.45 -7.59
C ALA A 124 9.84 -0.90 -7.16
N SER A 125 9.03 -1.93 -6.95
CA SER A 125 9.47 -3.25 -6.50
C SER A 125 9.67 -4.24 -7.66
N ILE A 126 10.88 -4.84 -7.74
CA ILE A 126 11.14 -5.94 -8.69
C ILE A 126 10.38 -7.20 -8.28
N VAL A 127 10.13 -7.40 -6.98
CA VAL A 127 9.31 -8.50 -6.46
C VAL A 127 7.88 -8.36 -6.98
N SER A 128 7.27 -7.16 -6.87
CA SER A 128 5.93 -6.88 -7.42
C SER A 128 5.89 -7.07 -8.95
N TYR A 129 6.93 -6.66 -9.65
CA TYR A 129 7.04 -6.82 -11.11
C TYR A 129 7.15 -8.30 -11.52
N CYS A 130 7.97 -9.07 -10.82
CA CYS A 130 8.13 -10.51 -11.08
C CYS A 130 6.89 -11.34 -10.71
N LEU A 131 6.11 -10.88 -9.74
CA LEU A 131 4.82 -11.49 -9.38
C LEU A 131 3.66 -11.04 -10.29
N PHE A 132 3.91 -10.24 -11.31
CA PHE A 132 2.90 -9.67 -12.22
C PHE A 132 1.91 -8.70 -11.56
N ILE A 133 2.18 -8.27 -10.32
CA ILE A 133 1.38 -7.26 -9.61
C ILE A 133 1.48 -5.91 -10.33
N THR A 134 2.68 -5.55 -10.79
CA THR A 134 2.95 -4.33 -11.56
C THR A 134 3.47 -4.64 -12.95
N GLN A 135 3.28 -3.71 -13.90
CA GLN A 135 3.69 -3.88 -15.30
C GLN A 135 4.87 -2.99 -15.67
N VAL A 136 5.37 -2.19 -14.74
CA VAL A 136 6.51 -1.28 -14.94
C VAL A 136 7.78 -1.95 -14.44
N ASP A 137 8.79 -2.04 -15.30
CA ASP A 137 10.10 -2.60 -14.94
C ASP A 137 10.90 -1.61 -14.09
N PRO A 138 11.13 -1.90 -12.80
CA PRO A 138 11.82 -0.97 -11.91
C PRO A 138 13.32 -0.83 -12.21
N ILE A 139 13.92 -1.82 -12.85
CA ILE A 139 15.33 -1.76 -13.28
C ILE A 139 15.48 -0.83 -14.46
N LYS A 140 14.66 -1.03 -15.49
CA LYS A 140 14.68 -0.23 -16.73
C LYS A 140 14.46 1.26 -16.43
N TYR A 141 13.57 1.59 -15.51
CA TYR A 141 13.23 2.97 -15.16
C TYR A 141 13.94 3.48 -13.90
N ASN A 142 14.91 2.73 -13.38
CA ASN A 142 15.70 3.07 -12.19
C ASN A 142 14.84 3.54 -10.99
N LEU A 143 13.76 2.80 -10.72
CA LEU A 143 12.85 3.11 -9.62
C LEU A 143 13.45 2.67 -8.28
N LYS A 144 13.28 3.51 -7.26
CA LYS A 144 13.85 3.28 -5.92
C LYS A 144 12.88 2.51 -5.05
N PHE A 145 13.28 1.30 -4.63
CA PHE A 145 12.48 0.41 -3.78
C PHE A 145 12.16 1.02 -2.41
N GLU A 146 13.04 1.84 -1.89
CA GLU A 146 12.90 2.49 -0.60
C GLU A 146 11.69 3.44 -0.53
N ARG A 147 11.12 3.82 -1.67
CA ARG A 147 9.84 4.55 -1.75
C ARG A 147 8.64 3.68 -1.40
N PHE A 148 8.79 2.37 -1.53
CA PHE A 148 7.75 1.38 -1.26
C PHE A 148 7.98 0.71 0.08
N ILE A 149 9.16 0.12 0.31
CA ILE A 149 9.57 -0.49 1.58
C ILE A 149 10.99 -0.04 1.91
N HIS A 150 11.19 0.44 3.13
CA HIS A 150 12.50 0.78 3.67
C HIS A 150 12.70 0.19 5.07
N PRO A 151 13.95 0.06 5.57
CA PRO A 151 14.23 -0.62 6.84
C PRO A 151 13.48 -0.06 8.05
N GLU A 152 13.27 1.24 8.09
CA GLU A 152 12.61 1.94 9.21
C GLU A 152 11.07 1.92 9.12
N ARG A 153 10.50 1.45 8.01
CA ARG A 153 9.04 1.38 7.86
C ARG A 153 8.48 0.27 8.75
N GLU A 154 7.59 0.60 9.65
CA GLU A 154 6.89 -0.34 10.52
C GLU A 154 5.56 -0.78 9.92
N ASP A 155 4.90 0.11 9.18
CA ASP A 155 3.61 -0.15 8.56
C ASP A 155 3.74 -1.07 7.35
N MET A 156 2.67 -1.81 7.08
CA MET A 156 2.57 -2.58 5.86
C MET A 156 2.60 -1.70 4.61
N PRO A 157 3.24 -2.17 3.54
CA PRO A 157 3.23 -1.46 2.29
C PRO A 157 1.81 -1.45 1.68
N ASP A 158 1.46 -0.34 1.07
CA ASP A 158 0.20 -0.16 0.36
C ASP A 158 0.38 -0.59 -1.10
N VAL A 159 -0.49 -1.48 -1.58
CA VAL A 159 -0.48 -1.95 -2.96
C VAL A 159 -1.82 -1.63 -3.60
N ASP A 160 -1.82 -0.59 -4.43
CA ASP A 160 -2.98 -0.22 -5.23
C ASP A 160 -3.06 -1.07 -6.50
N ILE A 161 -4.19 -1.71 -6.75
CA ILE A 161 -4.41 -2.55 -7.92
C ILE A 161 -5.72 -2.13 -8.60
N ASP A 162 -5.63 -1.83 -9.88
CA ASP A 162 -6.80 -1.57 -10.71
C ASP A 162 -7.20 -2.85 -11.47
N PHE A 163 -8.49 -3.15 -11.49
CA PHE A 163 -9.10 -4.29 -12.16
C PHE A 163 -10.06 -3.84 -13.26
N PRO A 164 -10.35 -4.67 -14.28
CA PRO A 164 -11.44 -4.44 -15.18
C PRO A 164 -12.77 -4.35 -14.41
N TRP A 165 -13.58 -3.35 -14.73
CA TRP A 165 -14.82 -3.07 -13.98
C TRP A 165 -15.82 -4.23 -14.02
N ASP A 166 -15.82 -4.99 -15.11
CA ASP A 166 -16.70 -6.15 -15.35
C ASP A 166 -16.29 -7.41 -14.58
N GLU A 167 -15.10 -7.41 -13.97
CA GLU A 167 -14.58 -8.51 -13.12
C GLU A 167 -14.68 -8.20 -11.63
N ARG A 168 -15.08 -6.97 -11.28
CA ARG A 168 -15.06 -6.48 -9.89
C ARG A 168 -15.84 -7.39 -8.93
N ASP A 169 -17.04 -7.77 -9.29
CA ASP A 169 -17.91 -8.54 -8.40
C ASP A 169 -17.38 -9.96 -8.17
N ASN A 170 -16.80 -10.59 -9.21
CA ASN A 170 -16.17 -11.91 -9.10
C ASN A 170 -14.91 -11.92 -8.22
N ILE A 171 -14.25 -10.77 -8.08
CA ILE A 171 -13.03 -10.65 -7.25
C ILE A 171 -13.40 -10.39 -5.79
N LEU A 172 -14.53 -9.76 -5.53
CA LEU A 172 -14.98 -9.40 -4.19
C LEU A 172 -15.74 -10.55 -3.48
N ASP A 173 -16.27 -11.53 -4.23
CA ASP A 173 -16.93 -12.73 -3.74
C ASP A 173 -15.92 -13.82 -3.33
#